data_9aabf728e29a6e6d0e5213c8528b2a62
#
_entry.id   9aabf728e29a6e6d0e5213c8528b2a62
#
_cell.length_a   1.000
_cell.length_b   1.000
_cell.length_c   1.000
_cell.angle_alpha   90.00
_cell.angle_beta   90.00
_cell.angle_gamma   90.00
#
_symmetry.space_group_name_H-M   'P 1'
#
loop_
_entity.id
_entity.type
_entity.pdbx_description
1 polymer ?
#
loop_
_entity_poly.entity_id
_entity_poly.type
_entity_poly.pdbx_seq_one_letter_code
_entity_poly.pdbx_strand_id
1 'polypeptide(L)'
;TPYTCNVKVDGDGTSIFFQIGERTGSYTDIAPRSYLMQFHKAAYEDVSVQQDGQPLVAYDSLEALQAAESGYYADASSEICYVKVPDTAKASAITLHGTSIPTYEFEAEDAEILGNAQSETVFGGYTGSGYVAWLHDAGDGVRFSNIKVPEEGDYTVFLRYANGSGATQTMSVYANGNEEDAQQVFFASMKDFTLWDEVPVTVHLNAGENTLTVLVQEGDTAN
;
A
#
# COMPACT_ATOMS: atom_id res chain seq x y z
N THR A 1 12.27 17.15 33.39
CA THR A 1 11.04 17.23 32.58
C THR A 1 11.30 16.44 31.32
N PRO A 2 10.42 15.52 30.91
CA PRO A 2 10.59 14.77 29.68
C PRO A 2 10.57 15.75 28.49
N TYR A 3 11.32 15.39 27.43
CA TYR A 3 11.24 16.12 26.17
C TYR A 3 9.90 15.88 25.51
N THR A 4 9.31 16.92 24.99
CA THR A 4 8.14 16.84 24.12
C THR A 4 8.47 17.46 22.76
N CYS A 5 8.08 16.79 21.70
CA CYS A 5 8.14 17.27 20.34
C CYS A 5 6.75 17.04 19.71
N ASN A 6 6.19 18.09 19.14
CA ASN A 6 4.93 17.96 18.40
C ASN A 6 5.26 17.60 16.96
N VAL A 7 4.55 16.61 16.45
CA VAL A 7 4.62 16.17 15.07
C VAL A 7 3.25 16.41 14.42
N LYS A 8 3.25 17.10 13.30
CA LYS A 8 2.07 17.28 12.48
C LYS A 8 2.34 16.70 11.10
N VAL A 9 1.43 15.87 10.62
CA VAL A 9 1.44 15.34 9.25
C VAL A 9 0.21 15.87 8.54
N ASP A 10 0.38 16.32 7.31
CA ASP A 10 -0.68 16.80 6.44
C ASP A 10 -0.33 16.40 5.00
N GLY A 11 -1.31 16.28 4.11
CA GLY A 11 -1.05 15.89 2.73
C GLY A 11 -2.21 16.23 1.81
N ASP A 12 -1.93 16.44 0.54
CA ASP A 12 -2.89 16.79 -0.51
C ASP A 12 -2.95 15.75 -1.65
N GLY A 13 -2.40 14.55 -1.42
CA GLY A 13 -2.31 13.46 -2.41
C GLY A 13 -1.09 13.54 -3.32
N THR A 14 -0.42 14.69 -3.43
CA THR A 14 0.82 14.88 -4.22
C THR A 14 1.98 15.34 -3.34
N SER A 15 1.69 15.78 -2.13
CA SER A 15 2.68 16.28 -1.18
C SER A 15 2.34 15.83 0.22
N ILE A 16 3.36 15.45 0.98
CA ILE A 16 3.25 15.16 2.41
C ILE A 16 4.05 16.21 3.17
N PHE A 17 3.40 16.88 4.11
CA PHE A 17 4.02 17.84 5.01
C PHE A 17 4.19 17.22 6.39
N PHE A 18 5.42 17.16 6.85
CA PHE A 18 5.76 16.64 8.16
C PHE A 18 6.50 17.71 8.94
N GLN A 19 6.00 18.08 10.12
CA GLN A 19 6.60 19.10 10.94
C GLN A 19 7.07 18.53 12.27
N ILE A 20 8.34 18.74 12.58
CA ILE A 20 8.94 18.50 13.88
C ILE A 20 8.91 19.83 14.63
N GLY A 21 8.24 19.87 15.76
CA GLY A 21 8.20 21.05 16.62
C GLY A 21 9.53 21.31 17.33
N GLU A 22 9.71 22.54 17.81
CA GLU A 22 10.83 22.87 18.67
C GLU A 22 10.81 22.03 19.96
N ARG A 23 11.96 21.54 20.36
CA ARG A 23 12.09 20.81 21.62
C ARG A 23 11.93 21.75 22.82
N THR A 24 11.09 21.33 23.74
CA THR A 24 10.90 22.03 25.02
C THR A 24 11.36 21.14 26.17
N GLY A 25 11.99 21.70 27.17
CA GLY A 25 12.47 20.98 28.33
C GLY A 25 13.79 21.54 28.84
N SER A 26 14.22 21.07 30.01
CA SER A 26 15.44 21.55 30.70
C SER A 26 16.61 20.58 30.63
N TYR A 27 16.49 19.44 29.96
CA TYR A 27 17.56 18.47 29.81
C TYR A 27 18.53 18.91 28.71
N THR A 28 19.80 19.06 29.02
CA THR A 28 20.81 19.63 28.11
C THR A 28 21.85 18.62 27.62
N ASP A 29 21.93 17.45 28.25
CA ASP A 29 22.93 16.43 27.91
C ASP A 29 22.36 15.40 26.95
N ILE A 30 22.15 15.83 25.68
CA ILE A 30 21.66 14.96 24.61
C ILE A 30 22.78 14.74 23.60
N ALA A 31 23.14 13.47 23.42
CA ALA A 31 24.06 13.10 22.36
C ALA A 31 23.47 13.50 20.96
N PRO A 32 24.33 13.88 20.01
CA PRO A 32 23.91 14.11 18.64
C PRO A 32 23.17 12.90 18.10
N ARG A 33 22.01 13.14 17.50
CA ARG A 33 21.16 12.09 16.91
C ARG A 33 20.47 12.60 15.65
N SER A 34 19.93 11.67 14.87
CA SER A 34 19.11 11.96 13.69
C SER A 34 17.77 11.29 13.82
N TYR A 35 16.78 11.84 13.16
CA TYR A 35 15.51 11.18 12.89
C TYR A 35 15.67 10.40 11.60
N LEU A 36 15.24 9.13 11.60
CA LEU A 36 14.98 8.34 10.39
C LEU A 36 13.47 8.09 10.33
N MET A 37 12.82 8.78 9.40
CA MET A 37 11.38 8.72 9.20
C MET A 37 11.06 7.77 8.07
N GLN A 38 9.92 7.09 8.17
CA GLN A 38 9.38 6.22 7.13
C GLN A 38 8.00 6.74 6.74
N PHE A 39 7.83 7.06 5.47
CA PHE A 39 6.56 7.47 4.90
C PHE A 39 6.04 6.30 4.07
N HIS A 40 5.06 5.58 4.62
CA HIS A 40 4.43 4.42 4.00
C HIS A 40 3.38 4.87 2.97
N LYS A 41 3.18 4.06 1.93
CA LYS A 41 2.29 4.35 0.79
C LYS A 41 2.64 5.68 0.09
N ALA A 42 3.88 6.08 0.20
CA ALA A 42 4.44 7.20 -0.55
C ALA A 42 4.94 6.71 -1.92
N ALA A 43 4.05 6.06 -2.66
CA ALA A 43 4.28 5.58 -4.02
C ALA A 43 4.26 6.78 -4.97
N TYR A 44 5.34 7.53 -4.98
CA TYR A 44 5.50 8.67 -5.87
C TYR A 44 6.54 8.36 -6.94
N GLU A 45 6.21 8.65 -8.19
CA GLU A 45 7.22 8.86 -9.22
C GLU A 45 7.91 10.21 -8.96
N ASP A 46 9.17 10.31 -9.34
CA ASP A 46 9.95 11.55 -9.21
C ASP A 46 9.94 12.16 -7.79
N VAL A 47 10.11 11.30 -6.77
CA VAL A 47 10.15 11.75 -5.38
C VAL A 47 11.23 12.80 -5.19
N SER A 48 10.86 13.92 -4.62
CA SER A 48 11.79 14.94 -4.11
C SER A 48 11.44 15.30 -2.67
N VAL A 49 12.47 15.49 -1.85
CA VAL A 49 12.28 15.81 -0.44
C VAL A 49 13.01 17.10 -0.11
N GLN A 50 12.35 17.96 0.63
CA GLN A 50 12.92 19.21 1.13
C GLN A 50 12.88 19.25 2.65
N GLN A 51 13.91 19.84 3.27
CA GLN A 51 13.92 20.22 4.66
C GLN A 51 13.99 21.74 4.75
N ASP A 52 13.01 22.36 5.40
CA ASP A 52 12.91 23.83 5.57
C ASP A 52 13.03 24.58 4.21
N GLY A 53 12.45 24.01 3.15
CA GLY A 53 12.49 24.52 1.79
C GLY A 53 13.80 24.27 1.03
N GLN A 54 14.77 23.57 1.62
CA GLN A 54 16.03 23.21 0.95
C GLN A 54 15.98 21.74 0.52
N PRO A 55 16.35 21.43 -0.74
CA PRO A 55 16.33 20.07 -1.25
C PRO A 55 17.30 19.17 -0.51
N LEU A 56 16.86 17.97 -0.16
CA LEU A 56 17.69 16.90 0.38
C LEU A 56 18.29 16.06 -0.75
N VAL A 57 19.42 15.42 -0.46
CA VAL A 57 20.10 14.52 -1.41
C VAL A 57 19.38 13.18 -1.47
N ALA A 58 19.12 12.68 -2.68
CA ALA A 58 18.61 11.34 -2.91
C ALA A 58 19.76 10.31 -2.84
N TYR A 59 19.50 9.16 -2.22
CA TYR A 59 20.40 8.02 -2.15
C TYR A 59 19.80 6.79 -2.82
N ASP A 60 20.66 5.92 -3.32
CA ASP A 60 20.25 4.72 -4.06
C ASP A 60 19.93 3.51 -3.15
N SER A 61 20.16 3.64 -1.85
CA SER A 61 19.87 2.59 -0.88
C SER A 61 19.67 3.12 0.55
N LEU A 62 18.96 2.35 1.37
CA LEU A 62 18.78 2.65 2.79
C LEU A 62 20.11 2.66 3.54
N GLU A 63 21.05 1.78 3.19
CA GLU A 63 22.37 1.72 3.79
C GLU A 63 23.16 3.01 3.53
N ALA A 64 23.17 3.50 2.29
CA ALA A 64 23.80 4.76 1.93
C ALA A 64 23.16 5.95 2.67
N LEU A 65 21.85 6.00 2.79
CA LEU A 65 21.14 7.01 3.57
C LEU A 65 21.50 6.93 5.06
N GLN A 66 21.58 5.72 5.64
CA GLN A 66 21.93 5.56 7.05
C GLN A 66 23.36 6.03 7.37
N ALA A 67 24.28 5.91 6.42
CA ALA A 67 25.66 6.41 6.55
C ALA A 67 25.76 7.94 6.37
N ALA A 68 24.81 8.57 5.69
CA ALA A 68 24.79 10.01 5.44
C ALA A 68 24.33 10.81 6.67
N GLU A 69 24.61 12.12 6.69
CA GLU A 69 24.13 13.05 7.72
C GLU A 69 22.64 13.35 7.54
N SER A 70 22.21 13.60 6.29
CA SER A 70 20.83 13.86 5.92
C SER A 70 20.57 13.44 4.48
N GLY A 71 19.31 13.23 4.12
CA GLY A 71 18.89 12.86 2.77
C GLY A 71 17.63 12.04 2.77
N TYR A 72 17.34 11.39 1.63
CA TYR A 72 16.24 10.47 1.50
C TYR A 72 16.57 9.30 0.56
N TYR A 73 15.83 8.22 0.73
CA TYR A 73 15.81 7.05 -0.16
C TYR A 73 14.35 6.64 -0.39
N ALA A 74 13.93 6.61 -1.64
CA ALA A 74 12.60 6.14 -2.04
C ALA A 74 12.71 4.70 -2.55
N ASP A 75 12.10 3.78 -1.83
CA ASP A 75 12.01 2.38 -2.19
C ASP A 75 10.67 2.13 -2.88
N ALA A 76 10.69 2.10 -4.22
CA ALA A 76 9.49 1.85 -5.01
C ALA A 76 8.91 0.44 -4.78
N SER A 77 9.75 -0.55 -4.42
CA SER A 77 9.29 -1.93 -4.21
C SER A 77 8.49 -2.12 -2.93
N SER A 78 8.80 -1.35 -1.89
CA SER A 78 8.09 -1.37 -0.61
C SER A 78 7.12 -0.19 -0.43
N GLU A 79 7.06 0.72 -1.42
CA GLU A 79 6.29 1.97 -1.36
C GLU A 79 6.63 2.84 -0.13
N ILE A 80 7.88 2.79 0.31
CA ILE A 80 8.36 3.55 1.47
C ILE A 80 9.39 4.58 1.05
N CYS A 81 9.16 5.83 1.45
CA CYS A 81 10.20 6.86 1.39
C CYS A 81 10.83 7.03 2.77
N TYR A 82 12.13 6.79 2.86
CA TYR A 82 12.94 7.00 4.06
C TYR A 82 13.58 8.39 4.01
N VAL A 83 13.41 9.15 5.07
CA VAL A 83 14.01 10.50 5.19
C VAL A 83 14.84 10.58 6.46
N LYS A 84 16.10 10.99 6.34
CA LYS A 84 16.99 11.19 7.47
C LYS A 84 17.36 12.65 7.62
N VAL A 85 17.16 13.20 8.80
CA VAL A 85 17.54 14.57 9.14
C VAL A 85 18.14 14.66 10.55
N PRO A 86 19.11 15.54 10.78
CA PRO A 86 19.69 15.72 12.12
C PRO A 86 18.66 16.35 13.08
N ASP A 87 18.73 15.94 14.34
CA ASP A 87 17.97 16.57 15.41
C ASP A 87 18.67 17.85 15.89
N THR A 88 18.22 18.98 15.40
CA THR A 88 18.78 20.30 15.75
C THR A 88 18.14 20.94 16.98
N ALA A 89 17.20 20.28 17.64
CA ALA A 89 16.34 20.82 18.70
C ALA A 89 15.39 21.95 18.27
N LYS A 90 15.52 22.46 17.07
CA LYS A 90 14.65 23.51 16.50
C LYS A 90 13.49 22.89 15.74
N ALA A 91 12.44 23.67 15.52
CA ALA A 91 11.41 23.28 14.60
C ALA A 91 11.98 23.07 13.20
N SER A 92 11.49 22.04 12.50
CA SER A 92 11.91 21.71 11.14
C SER A 92 10.71 21.16 10.37
N ALA A 93 10.57 21.58 9.13
CA ALA A 93 9.52 21.12 8.21
C ALA A 93 10.13 20.26 7.13
N ILE A 94 9.59 19.06 6.95
CA ILE A 94 9.92 18.14 5.87
C ILE A 94 8.77 18.12 4.88
N THR A 95 9.07 18.32 3.62
CA THR A 95 8.08 18.24 2.55
C THR A 95 8.53 17.20 1.54
N LEU A 96 7.70 16.19 1.33
CA LEU A 96 7.83 15.25 0.22
C LEU A 96 6.94 15.75 -0.91
N HIS A 97 7.48 15.79 -2.10
CA HIS A 97 6.74 16.00 -3.34
C HIS A 97 6.99 14.82 -4.27
N GLY A 98 5.99 14.45 -5.02
CA GLY A 98 6.08 13.44 -6.05
C GLY A 98 4.83 13.46 -6.91
N THR A 99 4.92 12.85 -8.08
CA THR A 99 3.73 12.55 -8.86
C THR A 99 3.09 11.33 -8.22
N SER A 100 1.86 11.44 -7.73
CA SER A 100 1.17 10.28 -7.20
C SER A 100 1.03 9.25 -8.31
N ILE A 101 1.49 8.04 -8.08
CA ILE A 101 1.12 6.92 -8.95
C ILE A 101 -0.40 6.80 -8.84
N PRO A 102 -1.15 6.87 -9.94
CA PRO A 102 -2.60 6.73 -9.86
C PRO A 102 -2.95 5.41 -9.20
N THR A 103 -3.49 5.47 -8.00
CA THR A 103 -4.04 4.28 -7.35
C THR A 103 -5.47 4.12 -7.83
N TYR A 104 -5.76 3.02 -8.50
CA TYR A 104 -7.11 2.70 -8.93
C TYR A 104 -7.72 1.76 -7.90
N GLU A 105 -8.85 2.14 -7.35
CA GLU A 105 -9.66 1.29 -6.48
C GLU A 105 -10.84 0.74 -7.27
N PHE A 106 -11.07 -0.56 -7.12
CA PHE A 106 -12.18 -1.26 -7.75
C PHE A 106 -12.92 -2.03 -6.67
N GLU A 107 -14.20 -1.76 -6.52
CA GLU A 107 -15.05 -2.51 -5.60
C GLU A 107 -15.51 -3.82 -6.25
N ALA A 108 -15.41 -4.92 -5.51
CA ALA A 108 -15.73 -6.24 -6.02
C ALA A 108 -17.21 -6.40 -6.35
N GLU A 109 -18.08 -5.77 -5.58
CA GLU A 109 -19.54 -5.79 -5.79
C GLU A 109 -19.99 -5.02 -7.05
N ASP A 110 -19.14 -4.14 -7.58
CA ASP A 110 -19.38 -3.41 -8.83
C ASP A 110 -18.77 -4.13 -10.04
N ALA A 111 -17.98 -5.19 -9.81
CA ALA A 111 -17.37 -5.99 -10.87
C ALA A 111 -18.33 -7.07 -11.41
N GLU A 112 -17.89 -7.81 -12.43
CA GLU A 112 -18.63 -8.98 -12.91
C GLU A 112 -18.50 -10.13 -11.90
N ILE A 113 -19.59 -10.50 -11.25
CA ILE A 113 -19.64 -11.63 -10.31
C ILE A 113 -19.79 -12.93 -11.10
N LEU A 114 -18.96 -13.92 -10.81
CA LEU A 114 -18.85 -15.18 -11.52
C LEU A 114 -19.39 -16.34 -10.67
N GLY A 115 -19.94 -17.36 -11.36
CA GLY A 115 -20.44 -18.58 -10.73
C GLY A 115 -21.63 -18.34 -9.81
N ASN A 116 -21.56 -18.88 -8.60
CA ASN A 116 -22.58 -18.73 -7.56
C ASN A 116 -22.21 -17.65 -6.52
N ALA A 117 -21.09 -16.93 -6.70
CA ALA A 117 -20.70 -15.83 -5.83
C ALA A 117 -21.79 -14.74 -5.79
N GLN A 118 -21.89 -14.02 -4.69
CA GLN A 118 -22.94 -13.03 -4.45
C GLN A 118 -22.39 -11.81 -3.73
N SER A 119 -22.98 -10.64 -4.00
CA SER A 119 -22.75 -9.43 -3.21
C SER A 119 -23.50 -9.51 -1.89
N GLU A 120 -22.80 -9.15 -0.80
CA GLU A 120 -23.28 -9.23 0.58
C GLU A 120 -22.95 -7.98 1.38
N THR A 121 -23.67 -7.76 2.49
CA THR A 121 -23.45 -6.64 3.42
C THR A 121 -23.55 -7.07 4.90
N VAL A 122 -23.56 -8.37 5.17
CA VAL A 122 -23.84 -8.95 6.51
C VAL A 122 -22.73 -8.62 7.50
N PHE A 123 -21.47 -8.71 7.07
CA PHE A 123 -20.31 -8.46 7.92
C PHE A 123 -19.75 -7.07 7.63
N GLY A 124 -19.61 -6.22 8.66
CA GLY A 124 -19.10 -4.87 8.51
C GLY A 124 -17.60 -4.80 8.25
N GLY A 125 -17.11 -3.57 7.96
CA GLY A 125 -15.68 -3.30 7.75
C GLY A 125 -15.26 -3.28 6.27
N TYR A 126 -16.15 -3.55 5.33
CA TYR A 126 -15.93 -3.41 3.90
C TYR A 126 -15.88 -1.93 3.48
N THR A 127 -15.35 -1.67 2.29
CA THR A 127 -15.43 -0.42 1.55
C THR A 127 -16.62 -0.48 0.58
N GLY A 128 -16.90 0.61 -0.13
CA GLY A 128 -17.98 0.62 -1.13
C GLY A 128 -19.38 0.35 -0.56
N SER A 129 -20.17 -0.40 -1.30
CA SER A 129 -21.57 -0.71 -0.99
C SER A 129 -21.77 -2.12 -0.42
N GLY A 130 -20.72 -2.96 -0.40
CA GLY A 130 -20.79 -4.34 0.05
C GLY A 130 -19.46 -5.08 -0.15
N TYR A 131 -19.55 -6.37 -0.36
CA TYR A 131 -18.43 -7.24 -0.70
C TYR A 131 -18.93 -8.48 -1.45
N VAL A 132 -18.05 -9.20 -2.15
CA VAL A 132 -18.39 -10.47 -2.79
C VAL A 132 -18.09 -11.63 -1.87
N ALA A 133 -19.06 -12.51 -1.68
CA ALA A 133 -19.00 -13.70 -0.85
C ALA A 133 -19.50 -14.95 -1.63
N TRP A 134 -19.62 -16.08 -0.94
CA TRP A 134 -20.05 -17.38 -1.52
C TRP A 134 -19.06 -17.89 -2.58
N LEU A 135 -17.78 -17.80 -2.24
CA LEU A 135 -16.65 -18.22 -3.07
C LEU A 135 -16.28 -19.66 -2.70
N HIS A 136 -17.13 -20.64 -3.06
CA HIS A 136 -17.02 -22.03 -2.58
C HIS A 136 -16.64 -23.02 -3.68
N ASP A 137 -17.23 -22.88 -4.86
CA ASP A 137 -17.11 -23.85 -5.93
C ASP A 137 -16.18 -23.33 -7.04
N ALA A 138 -15.54 -24.24 -7.76
CA ALA A 138 -14.77 -23.87 -8.93
C ALA A 138 -15.62 -23.09 -9.92
N GLY A 139 -15.16 -21.92 -10.31
CA GLY A 139 -15.89 -20.97 -11.14
C GLY A 139 -16.52 -19.80 -10.36
N ASP A 140 -16.54 -19.84 -9.03
CA ASP A 140 -17.00 -18.71 -8.22
C ASP A 140 -15.89 -17.66 -8.12
N GLY A 141 -16.23 -16.39 -8.31
CA GLY A 141 -15.22 -15.34 -8.27
C GLY A 141 -15.70 -13.99 -8.73
N VAL A 142 -14.77 -13.14 -9.08
CA VAL A 142 -15.03 -11.82 -9.64
C VAL A 142 -14.08 -11.48 -10.78
N ARG A 143 -14.57 -10.74 -11.78
CA ARG A 143 -13.76 -10.19 -12.86
C ARG A 143 -13.88 -8.68 -12.88
N PHE A 144 -12.78 -8.02 -12.61
CA PHE A 144 -12.63 -6.58 -12.76
C PHE A 144 -12.30 -6.25 -14.22
N SER A 145 -12.92 -5.20 -14.74
CA SER A 145 -12.74 -4.72 -16.12
C SER A 145 -12.34 -3.25 -16.10
N ASN A 146 -11.95 -2.73 -17.27
CA ASN A 146 -11.54 -1.33 -17.44
C ASN A 146 -10.33 -0.92 -16.61
N ILE A 147 -9.46 -1.86 -16.26
CA ILE A 147 -8.18 -1.57 -15.61
C ILE A 147 -7.27 -0.98 -16.67
N LYS A 148 -6.97 0.32 -16.57
CA LYS A 148 -6.15 1.04 -17.54
C LYS A 148 -4.78 1.35 -16.98
N VAL A 149 -3.74 0.86 -17.65
CA VAL A 149 -2.36 1.19 -17.32
C VAL A 149 -1.69 1.88 -18.52
N PRO A 150 -0.78 2.86 -18.26
CA PRO A 150 -0.15 3.63 -19.33
C PRO A 150 0.86 2.79 -20.14
N GLU A 151 1.52 1.85 -19.51
CA GLU A 151 2.61 1.04 -20.08
C GLU A 151 2.40 -0.44 -19.76
N GLU A 152 2.92 -1.31 -20.62
CA GLU A 152 2.99 -2.74 -20.37
C GLU A 152 4.04 -3.04 -19.30
N GLY A 153 3.70 -3.91 -18.33
CA GLY A 153 4.63 -4.27 -17.26
C GLY A 153 3.96 -5.04 -16.13
N ASP A 154 4.76 -5.27 -15.10
CA ASP A 154 4.34 -5.94 -13.89
C ASP A 154 3.81 -4.92 -12.88
N TYR A 155 2.58 -5.14 -12.42
CA TYR A 155 1.88 -4.27 -11.48
C TYR A 155 1.56 -5.04 -10.21
N THR A 156 1.75 -4.41 -9.06
CA THR A 156 1.29 -4.96 -7.79
C THR A 156 -0.15 -4.55 -7.56
N VAL A 157 -1.02 -5.53 -7.38
CA VAL A 157 -2.42 -5.37 -7.01
C VAL A 157 -2.59 -5.81 -5.56
N PHE A 158 -3.30 -5.03 -4.76
CA PHE A 158 -3.65 -5.38 -3.39
C PHE A 158 -5.10 -5.86 -3.37
N LEU A 159 -5.29 -7.13 -2.99
CA LEU A 159 -6.62 -7.71 -2.83
C LEU A 159 -7.04 -7.56 -1.37
N ARG A 160 -8.06 -6.74 -1.13
CA ARG A 160 -8.65 -6.57 0.20
C ARG A 160 -9.68 -7.67 0.45
N TYR A 161 -9.56 -8.37 1.57
CA TYR A 161 -10.35 -9.54 1.87
C TYR A 161 -10.68 -9.68 3.36
N ALA A 162 -11.70 -10.48 3.67
CA ALA A 162 -11.99 -10.97 5.00
C ALA A 162 -12.05 -12.51 4.97
N ASN A 163 -11.29 -13.17 5.84
CA ASN A 163 -11.30 -14.62 5.99
C ASN A 163 -11.52 -15.00 7.46
N GLY A 164 -12.75 -15.31 7.82
CA GLY A 164 -13.14 -15.75 9.16
C GLY A 164 -13.17 -17.27 9.35
N SER A 165 -12.82 -18.07 8.32
CA SER A 165 -13.01 -19.53 8.31
C SER A 165 -12.17 -20.30 9.34
N GLY A 166 -11.10 -19.70 9.88
CA GLY A 166 -10.17 -20.36 10.79
C GLY A 166 -9.01 -21.08 10.09
N ALA A 167 -8.98 -21.13 8.76
CA ALA A 167 -7.92 -21.69 7.95
C ALA A 167 -7.49 -20.72 6.85
N THR A 168 -6.26 -20.80 6.39
CA THR A 168 -5.83 -20.09 5.17
C THR A 168 -6.59 -20.65 3.97
N GLN A 169 -7.16 -19.76 3.17
CA GLN A 169 -7.85 -20.12 1.93
C GLN A 169 -7.00 -19.72 0.74
N THR A 170 -7.25 -20.34 -0.42
CA THR A 170 -6.58 -19.99 -1.67
C THR A 170 -7.60 -19.70 -2.76
N MET A 171 -7.24 -18.78 -3.64
CA MET A 171 -7.92 -18.52 -4.92
C MET A 171 -6.87 -18.25 -5.98
N SER A 172 -7.24 -18.42 -7.21
CA SER A 172 -6.40 -18.16 -8.38
C SER A 172 -6.64 -16.75 -8.93
N VAL A 173 -5.56 -16.07 -9.28
CA VAL A 173 -5.60 -14.70 -9.84
C VAL A 173 -4.86 -14.67 -11.17
N TYR A 174 -5.49 -14.11 -12.20
CA TYR A 174 -4.90 -13.95 -13.53
C TYR A 174 -5.43 -12.71 -14.24
N ALA A 175 -4.65 -12.18 -15.17
CA ALA A 175 -5.00 -11.03 -15.98
C ALA A 175 -5.42 -11.45 -17.41
N ASN A 176 -6.25 -10.65 -18.05
CA ASN A 176 -6.59 -10.71 -19.46
C ASN A 176 -7.08 -12.10 -19.96
N GLY A 177 -7.72 -12.85 -19.05
CA GLY A 177 -8.22 -14.19 -19.36
C GLY A 177 -7.14 -15.26 -19.57
N ASN A 178 -5.90 -14.98 -19.18
CA ASN A 178 -4.79 -15.93 -19.30
C ASN A 178 -4.73 -16.86 -18.08
N GLU A 179 -5.58 -17.90 -18.10
CA GLU A 179 -5.68 -18.89 -17.02
C GLU A 179 -4.41 -19.74 -16.86
N GLU A 180 -3.57 -19.85 -17.91
CA GLU A 180 -2.33 -20.61 -17.86
C GLU A 180 -1.29 -19.94 -16.94
N ASP A 181 -1.36 -18.61 -16.79
CA ASP A 181 -0.49 -17.82 -15.88
C ASP A 181 -1.18 -17.52 -14.53
N ALA A 182 -2.25 -18.25 -14.19
CA ALA A 182 -2.95 -18.06 -12.94
C ALA A 182 -2.02 -18.32 -11.74
N GLN A 183 -2.00 -17.38 -10.82
CA GLN A 183 -1.23 -17.45 -9.58
C GLN A 183 -2.16 -17.82 -8.44
N GLN A 184 -1.80 -18.84 -7.66
CA GLN A 184 -2.52 -19.16 -6.44
C GLN A 184 -2.12 -18.15 -5.34
N VAL A 185 -3.12 -17.45 -4.82
CA VAL A 185 -2.97 -16.44 -3.76
C VAL A 185 -3.52 -16.99 -2.45
N PHE A 186 -2.80 -16.72 -1.35
CA PHE A 186 -3.10 -17.22 -0.02
C PHE A 186 -3.76 -16.14 0.83
N PHE A 187 -4.96 -16.38 1.28
CA PHE A 187 -5.75 -15.49 2.13
C PHE A 187 -5.72 -16.01 3.57
N ALA A 188 -4.86 -15.42 4.40
CA ALA A 188 -4.70 -15.84 5.79
C ALA A 188 -5.99 -15.67 6.59
N SER A 189 -6.26 -16.59 7.52
CA SER A 189 -7.43 -16.43 8.38
C SER A 189 -7.22 -15.44 9.51
N MET A 190 -8.13 -14.50 9.65
CA MET A 190 -8.25 -13.59 10.79
C MET A 190 -9.22 -14.11 11.85
N LYS A 191 -9.86 -15.27 11.61
CA LYS A 191 -10.85 -15.93 12.49
C LYS A 191 -12.12 -15.10 12.77
N ASP A 192 -12.32 -14.03 12.00
CA ASP A 192 -13.46 -13.13 12.11
C ASP A 192 -13.70 -12.50 10.74
N PHE A 193 -14.93 -12.57 10.23
CA PHE A 193 -15.33 -11.97 8.95
C PHE A 193 -15.53 -10.45 9.00
N THR A 194 -15.44 -9.83 10.18
CA THR A 194 -15.47 -8.36 10.32
C THR A 194 -14.09 -7.73 10.28
N LEU A 195 -13.02 -8.54 10.28
CA LEU A 195 -11.64 -8.10 10.14
C LEU A 195 -11.22 -8.23 8.68
N TRP A 196 -10.60 -7.19 8.18
CA TRP A 196 -10.14 -7.08 6.80
C TRP A 196 -8.62 -6.92 6.75
N ASP A 197 -8.01 -7.54 5.76
CA ASP A 197 -6.59 -7.48 5.48
C ASP A 197 -6.37 -7.32 3.97
N GLU A 198 -5.15 -7.11 3.56
CA GLU A 198 -4.75 -6.96 2.15
C GLU A 198 -3.65 -7.96 1.82
N VAL A 199 -3.74 -8.58 0.64
CA VAL A 199 -2.69 -9.44 0.12
C VAL A 199 -2.19 -8.89 -1.22
N PRO A 200 -0.87 -8.67 -1.38
CA PRO A 200 -0.30 -8.25 -2.65
C PRO A 200 -0.20 -9.43 -3.63
N VAL A 201 -0.48 -9.17 -4.89
CA VAL A 201 -0.22 -10.06 -6.01
C VAL A 201 0.37 -9.27 -7.17
N THR A 202 1.44 -9.78 -7.79
CA THR A 202 2.02 -9.15 -8.97
C THR A 202 1.42 -9.76 -10.22
N VAL A 203 0.87 -8.93 -11.11
CA VAL A 203 0.26 -9.35 -12.36
C VAL A 203 0.86 -8.58 -13.53
N HIS A 204 1.03 -9.26 -14.66
CA HIS A 204 1.47 -8.62 -15.90
C HIS A 204 0.26 -8.00 -16.62
N LEU A 205 0.32 -6.69 -16.89
CA LEU A 205 -0.72 -5.94 -17.58
C LEU A 205 -0.17 -5.36 -18.89
N ASN A 206 -1.01 -5.37 -19.93
CA ASN A 206 -0.69 -4.73 -21.21
C ASN A 206 -0.96 -3.22 -21.12
N ALA A 207 -0.25 -2.42 -21.91
CA ALA A 207 -0.60 -1.01 -22.06
C ALA A 207 -2.07 -0.86 -22.53
N GLY A 208 -2.81 0.03 -21.88
CA GLY A 208 -4.24 0.24 -22.16
C GLY A 208 -5.16 -0.56 -21.24
N GLU A 209 -6.27 -1.09 -21.79
CA GLU A 209 -7.32 -1.76 -21.01
C GLU A 209 -6.98 -3.20 -20.71
N ASN A 210 -7.20 -3.61 -19.47
CA ASN A 210 -7.00 -4.96 -18.95
C ASN A 210 -8.20 -5.44 -18.15
N THR A 211 -8.21 -6.73 -17.89
CA THR A 211 -9.09 -7.39 -16.92
C THR A 211 -8.25 -8.12 -15.87
N LEU A 212 -8.78 -8.21 -14.66
CA LEU A 212 -8.22 -9.04 -13.58
C LEU A 212 -9.31 -9.96 -13.07
N THR A 213 -9.03 -11.25 -13.00
CA THR A 213 -9.95 -12.25 -12.48
C THR A 213 -9.39 -12.84 -11.19
N VAL A 214 -10.22 -12.89 -10.15
CA VAL A 214 -9.99 -13.61 -8.90
C VAL A 214 -11.03 -14.71 -8.85
N LEU A 215 -10.62 -15.97 -8.92
CA LEU A 215 -11.51 -17.11 -9.15
C LEU A 215 -11.10 -18.29 -8.29
N VAL A 216 -12.07 -19.07 -7.83
CA VAL A 216 -11.85 -20.40 -7.27
C VAL A 216 -11.63 -21.37 -8.43
N GLN A 217 -10.45 -21.96 -8.53
CA GLN A 217 -10.14 -23.00 -9.51
C GLN A 217 -10.03 -24.38 -8.84
N GLU A 218 -9.96 -25.43 -9.66
CA GLU A 218 -9.71 -26.78 -9.15
C GLU A 218 -8.38 -26.84 -8.38
N GLY A 219 -8.43 -27.25 -7.11
CA GLY A 219 -7.26 -27.26 -6.20
C GLY A 219 -7.16 -26.06 -5.27
N ASP A 220 -7.98 -25.03 -5.46
CA ASP A 220 -8.13 -23.95 -4.48
C ASP A 220 -8.95 -24.40 -3.26
N THR A 221 -8.76 -23.71 -2.14
CA THR A 221 -9.36 -24.08 -0.84
C THR A 221 -10.36 -23.04 -0.34
N ALA A 222 -10.74 -22.04 -1.16
CA ALA A 222 -11.79 -21.08 -0.80
C ALA A 222 -13.09 -21.83 -0.43
N ASN A 223 -13.75 -21.42 0.67
CA ASN A 223 -14.86 -22.15 1.27
C ASN A 223 -15.80 -21.19 2.02
#